data_470d265e1c3892aad95cdeb1ac4e77e9
#
_entry.id   470d265e1c3892aad95cdeb1ac4e77e9
#
_cell.length_a   1.000
_cell.length_b   1.000
_cell.length_c   1.000
_cell.angle_alpha   90.00
_cell.angle_beta   90.00
_cell.angle_gamma   90.00
#
_symmetry.space_group_name_H-M   'P 1'
#
loop_
_entity.id
_entity.type
_entity.pdbx_description
1 polymer ?
#
loop_
_entity_poly.entity_id
_entity_poly.type
_entity_poly.pdbx_seq_one_letter_code
_entity_poly.pdbx_strand_id
1 'polypeptide(L)'
;KDGYYRVRTPEGYIAWVSESSITPKSATQLEAWQISSKVIVTADFGHAYTQPDEQSLRISDLVMGDILTMLDASNDFVHVSYPDGRIGYINSKLVLPFDKWLGTRRLTAENVIKTAETMMGLPYLWGGTSVKGVDCSGFTKTAFYMNGLVIPRDASQQVLAGQPIDILSGGTLDIKKAIQNLQPGDLLFFASGTDRPPTARVTHVALYLGNGEFIHAAGSVQINSLLPEASNYGALDTRTLIAARRYIGQDDSALQPLAEHPYYNTGKK
;
A
#
# COMPACT_ATOMS: atom_id res chain seq x y z
N LYS A 1 -4.12 23.33 14.15
CA LYS A 1 -4.09 23.69 15.56
C LYS A 1 -2.74 23.27 16.12
N ASP A 2 -2.02 24.16 16.78
CA ASP A 2 -0.76 23.87 17.47
C ASP A 2 0.32 23.21 16.57
N GLY A 3 0.48 23.70 15.32
CA GLY A 3 1.46 23.17 14.36
C GLY A 3 1.03 21.90 13.65
N TYR A 4 -0.28 21.56 13.69
CA TYR A 4 -0.83 20.38 13.00
C TYR A 4 -2.02 20.75 12.12
N TYR A 5 -2.12 20.08 10.96
CA TYR A 5 -3.31 20.10 10.10
C TYR A 5 -4.11 18.81 10.28
N ARG A 6 -5.44 18.95 10.33
CA ARG A 6 -6.35 17.81 10.18
C ARG A 6 -6.56 17.57 8.70
N VAL A 7 -6.16 16.40 8.23
CA VAL A 7 -6.20 16.05 6.81
C VAL A 7 -7.10 14.85 6.56
N ARG A 8 -7.61 14.74 5.35
CA ARG A 8 -8.21 13.52 4.82
C ARG A 8 -7.29 13.00 3.71
N THR A 9 -6.82 11.77 3.85
CA THR A 9 -6.01 11.09 2.83
C THR A 9 -6.87 10.64 1.65
N PRO A 10 -6.27 10.25 0.50
CA PRO A 10 -7.02 9.74 -0.65
C PRO A 10 -7.99 8.61 -0.31
N GLU A 11 -7.61 7.67 0.54
CA GLU A 11 -8.44 6.56 1.02
C GLU A 11 -9.51 6.97 2.05
N GLY A 12 -9.67 8.27 2.30
CA GLY A 12 -10.69 8.80 3.22
C GLY A 12 -10.31 8.78 4.69
N TYR A 13 -9.09 8.36 5.05
CA TYR A 13 -8.61 8.35 6.44
C TYR A 13 -8.43 9.78 6.96
N ILE A 14 -8.94 10.06 8.16
CA ILE A 14 -8.84 11.38 8.78
C ILE A 14 -7.85 11.31 9.94
N ALA A 15 -6.77 12.09 9.83
CA ALA A 15 -5.70 12.15 10.81
C ALA A 15 -5.13 13.56 10.97
N TRP A 16 -4.25 13.72 11.96
CA TRP A 16 -3.45 14.92 12.14
C TRP A 16 -2.05 14.70 11.58
N VAL A 17 -1.53 15.70 10.85
CA VAL A 17 -0.18 15.70 10.29
C VAL A 17 0.52 16.99 10.70
N SER A 18 1.82 16.91 10.99
CA SER A 18 2.63 18.12 11.26
C SER A 18 2.61 19.05 10.05
N GLU A 19 2.49 20.35 10.30
CA GLU A 19 2.56 21.38 9.24
C GLU A 19 3.87 21.33 8.45
N SER A 20 4.97 20.87 9.09
CA SER A 20 6.27 20.71 8.43
C SER A 20 6.31 19.55 7.43
N SER A 21 5.32 18.64 7.48
CA SER A 21 5.26 17.44 6.63
C SER A 21 4.41 17.62 5.38
N ILE A 22 3.73 18.75 5.23
CA ILE A 22 2.86 19.02 4.08
C ILE A 22 3.07 20.45 3.55
N THR A 23 2.75 20.63 2.27
CA THR A 23 2.75 21.94 1.62
C THR A 23 1.32 22.27 1.19
N PRO A 24 0.62 23.19 1.89
CA PRO A 24 -0.72 23.62 1.50
C PRO A 24 -0.75 24.19 0.08
N LYS A 25 -1.79 23.85 -0.67
CA LYS A 25 -2.02 24.34 -2.04
C LYS A 25 -3.40 24.97 -2.15
N SER A 26 -3.51 26.01 -2.99
CA SER A 26 -4.81 26.52 -3.41
C SER A 26 -5.51 25.55 -4.36
N ALA A 27 -6.84 25.72 -4.55
CA ALA A 27 -7.58 24.94 -5.53
C ALA A 27 -6.98 25.03 -6.95
N THR A 28 -6.60 26.24 -7.38
CA THR A 28 -5.96 26.45 -8.69
C THR A 28 -4.62 25.73 -8.82
N GLN A 29 -3.81 25.70 -7.74
CA GLN A 29 -2.54 24.96 -7.75
C GLN A 29 -2.78 23.45 -7.79
N LEU A 30 -3.83 22.95 -7.11
CA LEU A 30 -4.20 21.55 -7.17
C LEU A 30 -4.68 21.15 -8.55
N GLU A 31 -5.53 21.95 -9.19
CA GLU A 31 -5.97 21.75 -10.58
C GLU A 31 -4.79 21.72 -11.56
N ALA A 32 -3.86 22.68 -11.43
CA ALA A 32 -2.64 22.71 -12.22
C ALA A 32 -1.79 21.44 -12.01
N TRP A 33 -1.66 20.95 -10.77
CA TRP A 33 -0.96 19.71 -10.49
C TRP A 33 -1.69 18.50 -11.09
N GLN A 34 -3.02 18.43 -11.01
CA GLN A 34 -3.80 17.32 -11.54
C GLN A 34 -3.58 17.12 -13.05
N ILE A 35 -3.47 18.20 -13.81
CA ILE A 35 -3.25 18.16 -15.28
C ILE A 35 -1.76 18.08 -15.67
N SER A 36 -0.83 18.29 -14.73
CA SER A 36 0.61 18.26 -15.03
C SER A 36 1.09 16.86 -15.39
N SER A 37 2.17 16.79 -16.15
CA SER A 37 2.91 15.53 -16.34
C SER A 37 3.53 15.09 -15.01
N LYS A 38 3.49 13.79 -14.72
CA LYS A 38 3.99 13.21 -13.47
C LYS A 38 4.83 11.97 -13.74
N VAL A 39 5.72 11.69 -12.82
CA VAL A 39 6.38 10.39 -12.70
C VAL A 39 6.01 9.73 -11.39
N ILE A 40 6.02 8.40 -11.39
CA ILE A 40 5.92 7.57 -10.19
C ILE A 40 7.22 6.81 -9.99
N VAL A 41 7.69 6.77 -8.75
CA VAL A 41 8.84 5.94 -8.37
C VAL A 41 8.41 4.48 -8.37
N THR A 42 9.09 3.65 -9.15
CA THR A 42 8.83 2.20 -9.27
C THR A 42 9.94 1.36 -8.68
N ALA A 43 11.11 1.93 -8.44
CA ALA A 43 12.17 1.30 -7.67
C ALA A 43 11.82 1.30 -6.18
N ASP A 44 12.33 0.33 -5.43
CA ASP A 44 12.10 0.25 -3.98
C ASP A 44 12.58 1.50 -3.27
N PHE A 45 13.78 1.98 -3.64
CA PHE A 45 14.44 3.13 -3.02
C PHE A 45 15.33 3.87 -4.03
N GLY A 46 15.52 5.17 -3.81
CA GLY A 46 16.42 6.01 -4.61
C GLY A 46 16.61 7.39 -4.02
N HIS A 47 17.19 8.28 -4.82
CA HIS A 47 17.43 9.67 -4.45
C HIS A 47 17.15 10.63 -5.60
N ALA A 48 16.81 11.87 -5.24
CA ALA A 48 16.86 12.99 -6.15
C ALA A 48 18.11 13.85 -5.87
N TYR A 49 18.66 14.45 -6.90
CA TYR A 49 19.95 15.16 -6.89
C TYR A 49 19.80 16.61 -7.38
N THR A 50 20.77 17.48 -7.02
CA THR A 50 20.78 18.89 -7.46
C THR A 50 21.14 19.06 -8.95
N GLN A 51 21.84 18.11 -9.53
CA GLN A 51 22.26 18.07 -10.93
C GLN A 51 21.93 16.69 -11.52
N PRO A 52 21.89 16.54 -12.85
CA PRO A 52 21.70 15.23 -13.50
C PRO A 52 22.98 14.36 -13.38
N ASP A 53 23.41 14.15 -12.16
CA ASP A 53 24.60 13.40 -11.78
C ASP A 53 24.40 12.82 -10.37
N GLU A 54 24.53 11.51 -10.20
CA GLU A 54 24.40 10.81 -8.92
C GLU A 54 25.50 11.15 -7.91
N GLN A 55 26.61 11.79 -8.34
CA GLN A 55 27.66 12.30 -7.47
C GLN A 55 27.34 13.69 -6.91
N SER A 56 26.32 14.37 -7.44
CA SER A 56 25.93 15.69 -6.95
C SER A 56 25.18 15.59 -5.61
N LEU A 57 24.90 16.73 -4.99
CA LEU A 57 24.24 16.79 -3.68
C LEU A 57 22.83 16.21 -3.75
N ARG A 58 22.49 15.33 -2.81
CA ARG A 58 21.15 14.78 -2.66
C ARG A 58 20.17 15.82 -2.12
N ILE A 59 18.98 15.85 -2.69
CA ILE A 59 17.88 16.73 -2.27
C ILE A 59 16.91 15.97 -1.37
N SER A 60 16.62 14.72 -1.72
CA SER A 60 15.59 13.90 -1.06
C SER A 60 15.84 12.43 -1.28
N ASP A 61 15.34 11.62 -0.36
CA ASP A 61 15.06 10.21 -0.58
C ASP A 61 13.82 10.06 -1.47
N LEU A 62 13.73 8.90 -2.11
CA LEU A 62 12.59 8.46 -2.89
C LEU A 62 12.24 7.03 -2.47
N VAL A 63 10.95 6.75 -2.39
CA VAL A 63 10.45 5.40 -2.10
C VAL A 63 9.40 4.99 -3.14
N MET A 64 9.22 3.70 -3.31
CA MET A 64 8.22 3.13 -4.21
C MET A 64 6.84 3.75 -3.97
N GLY A 65 6.21 4.25 -5.03
CA GLY A 65 4.89 4.89 -4.99
C GLY A 65 4.91 6.41 -4.88
N ASP A 66 6.06 7.06 -4.67
CA ASP A 66 6.16 8.52 -4.70
C ASP A 66 5.79 9.08 -6.08
N ILE A 67 4.96 10.12 -6.09
CA ILE A 67 4.54 10.80 -7.33
C ILE A 67 5.06 12.23 -7.31
N LEU A 68 5.80 12.60 -8.36
CA LEU A 68 6.37 13.94 -8.51
C LEU A 68 5.97 14.55 -9.85
N THR A 69 5.88 15.89 -9.89
CA THR A 69 5.65 16.61 -11.14
C THR A 69 6.90 16.50 -12.02
N MET A 70 6.72 16.04 -13.25
CA MET A 70 7.77 15.98 -14.26
C MET A 70 7.85 17.33 -14.99
N LEU A 71 9.01 17.97 -14.96
CA LEU A 71 9.28 19.20 -15.68
C LEU A 71 9.86 18.90 -17.07
N ASP A 72 10.84 18.00 -17.12
CA ASP A 72 11.53 17.59 -18.35
C ASP A 72 12.13 16.20 -18.16
N ALA A 73 12.53 15.54 -19.23
CA ALA A 73 13.17 14.22 -19.20
C ALA A 73 14.25 14.11 -20.27
N SER A 74 15.41 13.63 -19.87
CA SER A 74 16.48 13.16 -20.75
C SER A 74 16.56 11.63 -20.72
N ASN A 75 17.52 11.06 -21.45
CA ASN A 75 17.68 9.58 -21.47
C ASN A 75 18.06 9.01 -20.09
N ASP A 76 18.88 9.75 -19.31
CA ASP A 76 19.45 9.25 -18.06
C ASP A 76 18.78 9.83 -16.81
N PHE A 77 18.20 11.03 -16.91
CA PHE A 77 17.60 11.72 -15.78
C PHE A 77 16.26 12.35 -16.11
N VAL A 78 15.37 12.36 -15.11
CA VAL A 78 14.09 13.08 -15.14
C VAL A 78 14.21 14.28 -14.21
N HIS A 79 13.91 15.47 -14.73
CA HIS A 79 13.83 16.71 -13.97
C HIS A 79 12.45 16.84 -13.33
N VAL A 80 12.39 16.99 -12.02
CA VAL A 80 11.14 16.95 -11.24
C VAL A 80 11.00 18.15 -10.32
N SER A 81 9.77 18.47 -9.97
CA SER A 81 9.41 19.46 -8.97
C SER A 81 8.68 18.83 -7.80
N TYR A 82 9.06 19.24 -6.60
CA TYR A 82 8.44 18.88 -5.32
C TYR A 82 7.30 19.83 -4.97
N PRO A 83 6.36 19.41 -4.09
CA PRO A 83 5.27 20.29 -3.65
C PRO A 83 5.75 21.59 -2.99
N ASP A 84 6.90 21.60 -2.32
CA ASP A 84 7.49 22.75 -1.65
C ASP A 84 8.28 23.71 -2.58
N GLY A 85 8.34 23.38 -3.88
CA GLY A 85 9.04 24.18 -4.91
C GLY A 85 10.49 23.79 -5.14
N ARG A 86 11.07 22.86 -4.35
CA ARG A 86 12.37 22.29 -4.70
C ARG A 86 12.29 21.62 -6.06
N ILE A 87 13.38 21.65 -6.78
CA ILE A 87 13.54 20.95 -8.06
C ILE A 87 14.74 19.99 -7.96
N GLY A 88 14.71 18.90 -8.70
CA GLY A 88 15.78 17.91 -8.67
C GLY A 88 15.77 16.98 -9.86
N TYR A 89 16.79 16.16 -9.91
CA TYR A 89 17.02 15.18 -10.97
C TYR A 89 16.98 13.76 -10.40
N ILE A 90 16.21 12.88 -11.04
CA ILE A 90 16.06 11.48 -10.65
C ILE A 90 16.57 10.61 -11.80
N ASN A 91 17.37 9.58 -11.50
CA ASN A 91 17.78 8.62 -12.51
C ASN A 91 16.54 8.00 -13.17
N SER A 92 16.45 8.05 -14.50
CA SER A 92 15.30 7.60 -15.28
C SER A 92 14.91 6.14 -15.05
N LYS A 93 15.87 5.30 -14.59
CA LYS A 93 15.63 3.88 -14.28
C LYS A 93 14.77 3.66 -13.02
N LEU A 94 14.65 4.68 -12.16
CA LEU A 94 13.91 4.60 -10.90
C LEU A 94 12.43 4.93 -11.05
N VAL A 95 12.03 5.55 -12.17
CA VAL A 95 10.71 6.14 -12.34
C VAL A 95 10.08 5.75 -13.67
N LEU A 96 8.76 5.84 -13.73
CA LEU A 96 8.00 5.76 -14.98
C LEU A 96 7.06 6.97 -15.09
N PRO A 97 6.74 7.46 -16.31
CA PRO A 97 5.62 8.38 -16.48
C PRO A 97 4.35 7.79 -15.88
N PHE A 98 3.68 8.57 -15.01
CA PHE A 98 2.56 8.07 -14.21
C PHE A 98 1.43 7.49 -15.06
N ASP A 99 1.04 8.17 -16.15
CA ASP A 99 -0.02 7.71 -17.03
C ASP A 99 0.34 6.38 -17.71
N LYS A 100 1.61 6.22 -18.14
CA LYS A 100 2.09 4.96 -18.74
C LYS A 100 2.09 3.83 -17.72
N TRP A 101 2.60 4.11 -16.51
CA TRP A 101 2.60 3.14 -15.43
C TRP A 101 1.17 2.69 -15.10
N LEU A 102 0.24 3.65 -14.88
CA LEU A 102 -1.15 3.37 -14.51
C LEU A 102 -1.87 2.57 -15.60
N GLY A 103 -1.67 2.91 -16.88
CA GLY A 103 -2.27 2.20 -18.01
C GLY A 103 -1.83 0.72 -18.14
N THR A 104 -0.70 0.36 -17.55
CA THR A 104 -0.20 -1.02 -17.53
C THR A 104 -0.59 -1.83 -16.30
N ARG A 105 -1.20 -1.19 -15.30
CA ARG A 105 -1.59 -1.91 -14.07
C ARG A 105 -2.70 -2.90 -14.33
N ARG A 106 -2.57 -4.06 -13.72
CA ARG A 106 -3.58 -5.12 -13.73
C ARG A 106 -3.71 -5.64 -12.32
N LEU A 107 -4.89 -5.44 -11.75
CA LEU A 107 -5.21 -5.91 -10.41
C LEU A 107 -5.48 -7.42 -10.45
N THR A 108 -4.44 -8.20 -10.32
CA THR A 108 -4.50 -9.67 -10.22
C THR A 108 -3.82 -10.14 -8.94
N ALA A 109 -4.20 -11.31 -8.45
CA ALA A 109 -3.57 -11.92 -7.27
C ALA A 109 -2.04 -12.06 -7.46
N GLU A 110 -1.62 -12.54 -8.62
CA GLU A 110 -0.19 -12.70 -8.97
C GLU A 110 0.57 -11.38 -8.86
N ASN A 111 0.04 -10.28 -9.42
CA ASN A 111 0.71 -8.99 -9.39
C ASN A 111 0.77 -8.39 -7.98
N VAL A 112 -0.31 -8.53 -7.19
CA VAL A 112 -0.37 -8.05 -5.79
C VAL A 112 0.63 -8.83 -4.94
N ILE A 113 0.67 -10.15 -5.07
CA ILE A 113 1.61 -11.03 -4.36
C ILE A 113 3.05 -10.70 -4.76
N LYS A 114 3.34 -10.58 -6.04
CA LYS A 114 4.67 -10.21 -6.53
C LYS A 114 5.15 -8.87 -5.94
N THR A 115 4.26 -7.87 -5.86
CA THR A 115 4.59 -6.60 -5.19
C THR A 115 4.83 -6.81 -3.69
N ALA A 116 4.02 -7.62 -3.02
CA ALA A 116 4.20 -7.94 -1.60
C ALA A 116 5.55 -8.63 -1.33
N GLU A 117 5.96 -9.54 -2.19
CA GLU A 117 7.24 -10.27 -2.10
C GLU A 117 8.45 -9.35 -2.24
N THR A 118 8.39 -8.25 -2.99
CA THR A 118 9.50 -7.28 -3.05
C THR A 118 9.75 -6.59 -1.71
N MET A 119 8.78 -6.61 -0.82
CA MET A 119 8.88 -6.05 0.53
C MET A 119 9.36 -7.05 1.60
N MET A 120 9.72 -8.30 1.23
CA MET A 120 10.23 -9.30 2.18
C MET A 120 11.40 -8.77 3.00
N GLY A 121 11.38 -9.05 4.31
CA GLY A 121 12.43 -8.65 5.25
C GLY A 121 12.38 -7.19 5.70
N LEU A 122 11.51 -6.34 5.15
CA LEU A 122 11.37 -4.96 5.62
C LEU A 122 10.96 -4.94 7.11
N PRO A 123 11.52 -4.01 7.90
CA PRO A 123 11.19 -3.90 9.31
C PRO A 123 9.74 -3.43 9.51
N TYR A 124 9.12 -3.92 10.59
CA TYR A 124 7.85 -3.38 11.04
C TYR A 124 8.03 -1.97 11.60
N LEU A 125 7.23 -1.03 11.08
CA LEU A 125 7.17 0.33 11.59
C LEU A 125 5.69 0.73 11.74
N TRP A 126 5.24 1.01 12.95
CA TRP A 126 3.89 1.49 13.20
C TRP A 126 3.58 2.75 12.38
N GLY A 127 2.51 2.74 11.58
CA GLY A 127 2.15 3.82 10.67
C GLY A 127 2.91 3.81 9.33
N GLY A 128 3.87 2.90 9.15
CA GLY A 128 4.72 2.83 7.96
C GLY A 128 3.99 2.28 6.73
N THR A 129 4.35 2.83 5.56
CA THR A 129 3.80 2.45 4.24
C THR A 129 4.88 2.43 3.15
N SER A 130 6.15 2.32 3.50
CA SER A 130 7.26 2.38 2.53
C SER A 130 8.36 1.37 2.85
N VAL A 131 9.32 1.24 1.96
CA VAL A 131 10.52 0.39 2.15
C VAL A 131 11.38 0.75 3.36
N LYS A 132 11.13 1.88 4.00
CA LYS A 132 11.79 2.26 5.27
C LYS A 132 11.15 1.60 6.50
N GLY A 133 10.02 0.99 6.32
CA GLY A 133 9.25 0.25 7.29
C GLY A 133 7.76 0.27 6.96
N VAL A 134 7.09 -0.83 7.25
CA VAL A 134 5.64 -1.00 7.02
C VAL A 134 4.96 -1.54 8.27
N ASP A 135 3.73 -1.10 8.55
CA ASP A 135 2.85 -1.87 9.43
C ASP A 135 2.01 -2.88 8.61
N CYS A 136 1.22 -3.70 9.27
CA CYS A 136 0.48 -4.77 8.62
C CYS A 136 -0.48 -4.26 7.52
N SER A 137 -1.23 -3.20 7.80
CA SER A 137 -2.19 -2.63 6.84
C SER A 137 -1.54 -1.67 5.84
N GLY A 138 -0.44 -1.01 6.20
CA GLY A 138 0.39 -0.24 5.27
C GLY A 138 1.08 -1.12 4.24
N PHE A 139 1.53 -2.30 4.65
CA PHE A 139 2.05 -3.34 3.77
C PHE A 139 1.02 -3.77 2.71
N THR A 140 -0.18 -4.19 3.13
CA THR A 140 -1.25 -4.57 2.19
C THR A 140 -1.68 -3.40 1.32
N LYS A 141 -1.82 -2.19 1.90
CA LYS A 141 -2.14 -0.97 1.16
C LYS A 141 -1.12 -0.70 0.05
N THR A 142 0.18 -0.79 0.34
CA THR A 142 1.23 -0.56 -0.65
C THR A 142 1.18 -1.61 -1.76
N ALA A 143 0.97 -2.89 -1.42
CA ALA A 143 0.84 -3.96 -2.41
C ALA A 143 -0.32 -3.73 -3.38
N PHE A 144 -1.49 -3.33 -2.89
CA PHE A 144 -2.65 -3.02 -3.73
C PHE A 144 -2.47 -1.71 -4.51
N TYR A 145 -1.93 -0.65 -3.88
CA TYR A 145 -1.69 0.64 -4.50
C TYR A 145 -0.79 0.53 -5.74
N MET A 146 0.32 -0.20 -5.64
CA MET A 146 1.23 -0.45 -6.76
C MET A 146 0.61 -1.28 -7.88
N ASN A 147 -0.57 -1.85 -7.66
CA ASN A 147 -1.36 -2.57 -8.65
C ASN A 147 -2.64 -1.81 -9.06
N GLY A 148 -2.72 -0.51 -8.72
CA GLY A 148 -3.75 0.39 -9.22
C GLY A 148 -5.02 0.44 -8.37
N LEU A 149 -4.99 -0.04 -7.11
CA LEU A 149 -6.14 0.01 -6.20
C LEU A 149 -5.81 0.76 -4.90
N VAL A 150 -6.58 1.78 -4.58
CA VAL A 150 -6.58 2.44 -3.27
C VAL A 150 -7.49 1.67 -2.34
N ILE A 151 -6.97 1.22 -1.21
CA ILE A 151 -7.71 0.50 -0.17
C ILE A 151 -7.65 1.25 1.16
N PRO A 152 -8.53 0.97 2.14
CA PRO A 152 -8.52 1.64 3.44
C PRO A 152 -7.18 1.51 4.18
N ARG A 153 -6.85 2.51 5.04
CA ARG A 153 -5.55 2.60 5.71
C ARG A 153 -5.36 1.54 6.80
N ASP A 154 -6.33 1.37 7.68
CA ASP A 154 -6.20 0.53 8.87
C ASP A 154 -6.80 -0.85 8.67
N ALA A 155 -6.22 -1.89 9.29
CA ALA A 155 -6.75 -3.25 9.25
C ALA A 155 -8.22 -3.34 9.72
N SER A 156 -8.60 -2.53 10.72
CA SER A 156 -9.97 -2.43 11.21
C SER A 156 -10.96 -1.81 10.21
N GLN A 157 -10.47 -1.05 9.23
CA GLN A 157 -11.26 -0.53 8.11
C GLN A 157 -11.21 -1.48 6.92
N GLN A 158 -10.04 -2.07 6.66
CA GLN A 158 -9.85 -3.04 5.58
C GLN A 158 -10.79 -4.25 5.74
N VAL A 159 -11.03 -4.73 6.96
CA VAL A 159 -11.96 -5.85 7.19
C VAL A 159 -13.41 -5.55 6.81
N LEU A 160 -13.78 -4.28 6.66
CA LEU A 160 -15.14 -3.86 6.30
C LEU A 160 -15.37 -3.79 4.79
N ALA A 161 -14.29 -3.81 3.99
CA ALA A 161 -14.34 -3.73 2.54
C ALA A 161 -14.32 -5.10 1.87
N GLY A 162 -14.83 -5.15 0.63
CA GLY A 162 -14.81 -6.33 -0.22
C GLY A 162 -15.73 -7.47 0.22
N GLN A 163 -15.66 -8.58 -0.49
CA GLN A 163 -16.50 -9.75 -0.26
C GLN A 163 -16.02 -10.55 0.96
N PRO A 164 -16.89 -10.85 1.94
CA PRO A 164 -16.55 -11.75 3.03
C PRO A 164 -16.35 -13.17 2.53
N ILE A 165 -15.35 -13.86 3.08
CA ILE A 165 -15.04 -15.25 2.79
C ILE A 165 -15.35 -16.08 4.03
N ASP A 166 -16.13 -17.13 3.85
CA ASP A 166 -16.53 -18.01 4.93
C ASP A 166 -15.40 -18.99 5.29
N ILE A 167 -14.75 -18.72 6.43
CA ILE A 167 -13.61 -19.46 6.98
C ILE A 167 -13.91 -20.08 8.34
N LEU A 168 -15.14 -19.90 8.86
CA LEU A 168 -15.51 -20.30 10.22
C LEU A 168 -16.54 -21.42 10.22
N SER A 169 -16.49 -22.26 11.24
CA SER A 169 -17.52 -23.23 11.58
C SER A 169 -17.87 -23.09 13.06
N GLY A 170 -19.14 -22.84 13.37
CA GLY A 170 -19.57 -22.59 14.75
C GLY A 170 -18.92 -21.39 15.43
N GLY A 171 -18.47 -20.40 14.64
CA GLY A 171 -17.78 -19.20 15.15
C GLY A 171 -16.29 -19.34 15.41
N THR A 172 -15.69 -20.50 15.12
CA THR A 172 -14.25 -20.78 15.23
C THR A 172 -13.64 -21.05 13.85
N LEU A 173 -12.34 -20.79 13.70
CA LEU A 173 -11.61 -21.06 12.47
C LEU A 173 -11.68 -22.55 12.12
N ASP A 174 -12.16 -22.84 10.91
CA ASP A 174 -12.08 -24.14 10.28
C ASP A 174 -11.01 -24.07 9.17
N ILE A 175 -9.84 -24.62 9.44
CA ILE A 175 -8.69 -24.54 8.52
C ILE A 175 -8.98 -25.24 7.18
N LYS A 176 -9.70 -26.36 7.18
CA LYS A 176 -10.06 -27.07 5.95
C LYS A 176 -10.98 -26.21 5.09
N LYS A 177 -12.00 -25.65 5.69
CA LYS A 177 -12.95 -24.74 5.04
C LYS A 177 -12.24 -23.48 4.55
N ALA A 178 -11.36 -22.90 5.37
CA ALA A 178 -10.58 -21.72 4.99
C ALA A 178 -9.73 -22.00 3.74
N ILE A 179 -8.97 -23.09 3.70
CA ILE A 179 -8.14 -23.44 2.54
C ILE A 179 -8.98 -23.73 1.28
N GLN A 180 -10.19 -24.28 1.44
CA GLN A 180 -11.09 -24.51 0.31
C GLN A 180 -11.67 -23.22 -0.28
N ASN A 181 -11.93 -22.20 0.55
CA ASN A 181 -12.62 -20.97 0.15
C ASN A 181 -11.69 -19.82 -0.18
N LEU A 182 -10.49 -19.77 0.45
CA LEU A 182 -9.49 -18.75 0.22
C LEU A 182 -8.83 -18.91 -1.15
N GLN A 183 -8.55 -17.78 -1.78
CA GLN A 183 -7.78 -17.69 -3.02
C GLN A 183 -6.56 -16.78 -2.82
N PRO A 184 -5.44 -17.02 -3.52
CA PRO A 184 -4.32 -16.09 -3.51
C PRO A 184 -4.77 -14.64 -3.75
N GLY A 185 -4.25 -13.70 -2.95
CA GLY A 185 -4.65 -12.31 -2.99
C GLY A 185 -5.78 -11.91 -2.01
N ASP A 186 -6.41 -12.87 -1.32
CA ASP A 186 -7.37 -12.59 -0.25
C ASP A 186 -6.66 -12.01 0.98
N LEU A 187 -7.36 -11.18 1.75
CA LEU A 187 -6.86 -10.62 3.00
C LEU A 187 -7.38 -11.41 4.21
N LEU A 188 -6.48 -11.73 5.13
CA LEU A 188 -6.75 -12.42 6.38
C LEU A 188 -6.71 -11.41 7.54
N PHE A 189 -7.70 -11.42 8.43
CA PHE A 189 -7.83 -10.45 9.51
C PHE A 189 -7.82 -11.13 10.87
N PHE A 190 -6.95 -10.63 11.75
CA PHE A 190 -6.70 -11.24 13.05
C PHE A 190 -7.06 -10.27 14.19
N ALA A 191 -7.55 -10.85 15.29
CA ALA A 191 -7.65 -10.21 16.60
C ALA A 191 -6.47 -10.62 17.49
N SER A 192 -6.01 -9.73 18.37
CA SER A 192 -4.98 -10.05 19.36
C SER A 192 -5.48 -11.04 20.41
N GLY A 193 -4.63 -12.00 20.76
CA GLY A 193 -4.93 -13.08 21.70
C GLY A 193 -5.58 -14.29 21.02
N THR A 194 -5.55 -15.42 21.70
CA THR A 194 -6.16 -16.69 21.28
C THR A 194 -7.65 -16.75 21.62
N ASP A 195 -8.39 -17.59 20.91
CA ASP A 195 -9.81 -17.91 21.18
C ASP A 195 -10.74 -16.68 21.17
N ARG A 196 -10.46 -15.72 20.28
CA ARG A 196 -11.28 -14.53 20.14
C ARG A 196 -12.52 -14.80 19.29
N PRO A 197 -13.69 -14.23 19.68
CA PRO A 197 -14.91 -14.36 18.87
C PRO A 197 -14.75 -13.61 17.53
N PRO A 198 -15.52 -13.98 16.48
CA PRO A 198 -15.52 -13.30 15.18
C PRO A 198 -15.84 -11.80 15.23
N THR A 199 -16.50 -11.35 16.31
CA THR A 199 -16.83 -9.94 16.57
C THR A 199 -15.71 -9.15 17.26
N ALA A 200 -14.57 -9.79 17.59
CA ALA A 200 -13.45 -9.12 18.21
C ALA A 200 -12.85 -8.06 17.30
N ARG A 201 -12.23 -7.05 17.92
CA ARG A 201 -11.56 -5.98 17.18
C ARG A 201 -10.40 -6.54 16.36
N VAL A 202 -10.42 -6.26 15.06
CA VAL A 202 -9.29 -6.54 14.17
C VAL A 202 -8.10 -5.65 14.53
N THR A 203 -6.94 -6.27 14.69
CA THR A 203 -5.67 -5.60 15.06
C THR A 203 -4.55 -5.90 14.08
N HIS A 204 -4.73 -6.85 13.15
CA HIS A 204 -3.70 -7.26 12.21
C HIS A 204 -4.33 -7.79 10.91
N VAL A 205 -3.57 -7.66 9.82
CA VAL A 205 -3.95 -8.13 8.49
C VAL A 205 -2.75 -8.80 7.81
N ALA A 206 -3.04 -9.80 6.97
CA ALA A 206 -2.09 -10.50 6.12
C ALA A 206 -2.66 -10.70 4.71
N LEU A 207 -1.79 -10.94 3.74
CA LEU A 207 -2.14 -11.30 2.36
C LEU A 207 -1.95 -12.81 2.16
N TYR A 208 -3.01 -13.50 1.76
CA TYR A 208 -2.97 -14.95 1.51
C TYR A 208 -2.25 -15.27 0.19
N LEU A 209 -1.34 -16.23 0.23
CA LEU A 209 -0.53 -16.66 -0.91
C LEU A 209 -1.06 -17.93 -1.59
N GLY A 210 -1.86 -18.71 -0.88
CA GLY A 210 -2.30 -20.03 -1.28
C GLY A 210 -1.73 -21.13 -0.40
N ASN A 211 -2.28 -22.33 -0.48
CA ASN A 211 -1.80 -23.53 0.21
C ASN A 211 -1.62 -23.38 1.74
N GLY A 212 -2.38 -22.49 2.36
CA GLY A 212 -2.28 -22.19 3.79
C GLY A 212 -1.22 -21.14 4.14
N GLU A 213 -0.44 -20.64 3.19
CA GLU A 213 0.58 -19.62 3.43
C GLU A 213 0.04 -18.20 3.28
N PHE A 214 0.61 -17.28 4.03
CA PHE A 214 0.30 -15.85 3.97
C PHE A 214 1.54 -15.01 4.27
N ILE A 215 1.62 -13.83 3.66
CA ILE A 215 2.67 -12.84 3.89
C ILE A 215 2.12 -11.67 4.69
N HIS A 216 2.88 -11.19 5.67
CA HIS A 216 2.47 -10.09 6.53
C HIS A 216 3.66 -9.34 7.14
N ALA A 217 3.42 -8.13 7.64
CA ALA A 217 4.39 -7.38 8.43
C ALA A 217 4.14 -7.62 9.94
N ALA A 218 5.02 -8.40 10.58
CA ALA A 218 4.97 -8.71 12.02
C ALA A 218 6.40 -8.86 12.54
N GLY A 219 6.95 -7.80 13.15
CA GLY A 219 8.38 -7.66 13.42
C GLY A 219 9.16 -7.30 12.16
N SER A 220 9.02 -8.10 11.12
CA SER A 220 9.42 -7.82 9.73
C SER A 220 8.37 -8.37 8.77
N VAL A 221 8.51 -8.07 7.49
CA VAL A 221 7.71 -8.73 6.44
C VAL A 221 8.21 -10.16 6.29
N GLN A 222 7.32 -11.13 6.48
CA GLN A 222 7.64 -12.55 6.48
C GLN A 222 6.46 -13.40 6.03
N ILE A 223 6.73 -14.66 5.68
CA ILE A 223 5.73 -15.66 5.32
C ILE A 223 5.52 -16.63 6.49
N ASN A 224 4.25 -16.80 6.87
CA ASN A 224 3.83 -17.80 7.81
C ASN A 224 2.75 -18.71 7.20
N SER A 225 2.42 -19.80 7.90
CA SER A 225 1.39 -20.75 7.49
C SER A 225 0.27 -20.86 8.52
N LEU A 226 -0.95 -21.10 8.03
CA LEU A 226 -2.11 -21.50 8.84
C LEU A 226 -2.05 -22.98 9.24
N LEU A 227 -1.21 -23.77 8.56
CA LEU A 227 -1.11 -25.22 8.73
C LEU A 227 -0.19 -25.57 9.91
N PRO A 228 -0.67 -26.24 10.97
CA PRO A 228 0.14 -26.55 12.16
C PRO A 228 1.38 -27.40 11.86
N GLU A 229 1.34 -28.21 10.80
CA GLU A 229 2.44 -29.08 10.37
C GLU A 229 3.53 -28.35 9.58
N ALA A 230 3.29 -27.13 9.13
CA ALA A 230 4.24 -26.36 8.36
C ALA A 230 5.37 -25.81 9.25
N SER A 231 6.60 -25.85 8.75
CA SER A 231 7.78 -25.34 9.48
C SER A 231 7.73 -23.84 9.78
N ASN A 232 6.95 -23.10 9.00
CA ASN A 232 6.70 -21.66 9.15
C ASN A 232 5.32 -21.37 9.79
N TYR A 233 4.71 -22.36 10.47
CA TYR A 233 3.49 -22.13 11.23
C TYR A 233 3.68 -20.98 12.21
N GLY A 234 2.75 -20.05 12.26
CA GLY A 234 2.87 -18.90 13.15
C GLY A 234 1.71 -17.92 13.05
N ALA A 235 1.79 -16.91 13.89
CA ALA A 235 0.79 -15.88 14.12
C ALA A 235 -0.51 -16.35 14.81
N LEU A 236 -0.89 -17.63 14.76
CA LEU A 236 -2.08 -18.17 15.44
C LEU A 236 -1.83 -18.50 16.92
N ASP A 237 -0.60 -18.54 17.36
CA ASP A 237 -0.18 -18.70 18.79
C ASP A 237 -0.43 -17.43 19.63
N THR A 238 -0.48 -16.28 18.99
CA THR A 238 -0.68 -14.97 19.64
C THR A 238 -1.89 -14.19 19.12
N ARG A 239 -2.54 -14.69 18.07
CA ARG A 239 -3.67 -14.04 17.38
C ARG A 239 -4.71 -15.07 16.98
N THR A 240 -5.95 -14.62 16.86
CA THR A 240 -7.05 -15.42 16.29
C THR A 240 -7.40 -14.88 14.91
N LEU A 241 -7.38 -15.72 13.87
CA LEU A 241 -7.92 -15.39 12.56
C LEU A 241 -9.46 -15.39 12.65
N ILE A 242 -10.06 -14.21 12.47
CA ILE A 242 -11.51 -14.00 12.72
C ILE A 242 -12.31 -13.65 11.46
N ALA A 243 -11.65 -13.21 10.39
CA ALA A 243 -12.30 -12.84 9.13
C ALA A 243 -11.34 -12.96 7.95
N ALA A 244 -11.91 -13.11 6.76
CA ALA A 244 -11.18 -12.96 5.50
C ALA A 244 -12.03 -12.19 4.49
N ARG A 245 -11.35 -11.49 3.57
CA ARG A 245 -11.97 -10.65 2.55
C ARG A 245 -11.29 -10.82 1.20
N ARG A 246 -12.10 -10.82 0.13
CA ARG A 246 -11.64 -10.75 -1.25
C ARG A 246 -11.89 -9.35 -1.79
N TYR A 247 -10.83 -8.74 -2.36
CA TYR A 247 -10.91 -7.42 -2.98
C TYR A 247 -10.88 -7.49 -4.49
N ILE A 248 -10.11 -8.42 -5.03
CA ILE A 248 -9.90 -8.56 -6.47
C ILE A 248 -11.21 -8.99 -7.13
N GLY A 249 -11.65 -8.21 -8.12
CA GLY A 249 -12.90 -8.45 -8.85
C GLY A 249 -14.16 -8.01 -8.12
N GLN A 250 -14.04 -7.28 -6.99
CA GLN A 250 -15.20 -6.78 -6.25
C GLN A 250 -15.49 -5.31 -6.57
N ASP A 251 -16.79 -5.00 -6.64
CA ASP A 251 -17.30 -3.62 -6.71
C ASP A 251 -17.69 -3.18 -5.30
N ASP A 252 -16.85 -2.33 -4.70
CA ASP A 252 -17.05 -1.80 -3.35
C ASP A 252 -16.51 -0.37 -3.31
N SER A 253 -17.31 0.57 -2.81
CA SER A 253 -16.98 2.00 -2.75
C SER A 253 -15.73 2.31 -1.90
N ALA A 254 -15.32 1.43 -1.00
CA ALA A 254 -14.09 1.54 -0.23
C ALA A 254 -12.84 1.06 -1.01
N LEU A 255 -13.04 0.40 -2.15
CA LEU A 255 -11.99 -0.12 -3.03
C LEU A 255 -11.96 0.72 -4.30
N GLN A 256 -11.09 1.74 -4.36
CA GLN A 256 -11.14 2.74 -5.42
C GLN A 256 -10.03 2.52 -6.45
N PRO A 257 -10.36 2.23 -7.73
CA PRO A 257 -9.38 2.18 -8.80
C PRO A 257 -8.62 3.52 -8.91
N LEU A 258 -7.30 3.45 -8.94
CA LEU A 258 -6.45 4.64 -9.02
C LEU A 258 -6.74 5.49 -10.27
N ALA A 259 -7.10 4.82 -11.38
CA ALA A 259 -7.44 5.46 -12.64
C ALA A 259 -8.72 6.33 -12.56
N GLU A 260 -9.61 6.04 -11.61
CA GLU A 260 -10.88 6.75 -11.42
C GLU A 260 -10.85 7.67 -10.19
N HIS A 261 -9.78 7.57 -9.40
CA HIS A 261 -9.69 8.27 -8.14
C HIS A 261 -9.51 9.79 -8.34
N PRO A 262 -10.33 10.65 -7.70
CA PRO A 262 -10.36 12.10 -7.98
C PRO A 262 -9.04 12.83 -7.68
N TYR A 263 -8.19 12.31 -6.79
CA TYR A 263 -6.87 12.89 -6.51
C TYR A 263 -5.82 12.56 -7.57
N TYR A 264 -5.96 11.43 -8.27
CA TYR A 264 -4.94 10.92 -9.21
C TYR A 264 -5.38 11.04 -10.67
N ASN A 265 -6.67 11.27 -10.91
CA ASN A 265 -7.21 11.40 -12.27
C ASN A 265 -6.64 12.65 -12.94
N THR A 266 -5.95 12.46 -14.05
CA THR A 266 -5.27 13.53 -14.80
C THR A 266 -6.22 14.37 -15.67
N GLY A 267 -7.54 14.18 -15.54
CA GLY A 267 -8.54 14.96 -16.31
C GLY A 267 -8.55 14.70 -17.83
N LYS A 268 -7.80 13.72 -18.30
CA LYS A 268 -7.91 13.25 -19.69
C LYS A 268 -9.13 12.33 -19.78
N LYS A 269 -10.28 12.94 -20.16
CA LYS A 269 -11.43 12.20 -20.69
C LYS A 269 -11.14 11.78 -22.13
#